data_8d0c86ea8d67f002beff5d0b403cd4f1
#
_entry.id   8d0c86ea8d67f002beff5d0b403cd4f1
#
_cell.length_a   1.000
_cell.length_b   1.000
_cell.length_c   1.000
_cell.angle_alpha   90.00
_cell.angle_beta   90.00
_cell.angle_gamma   90.00
#
_symmetry.space_group_name_H-M   'P 1'
#
loop_
_entity.id
_entity.type
_entity.pdbx_description
1 polymer ?
#
loop_
_entity_poly.entity_id
_entity_poly.type
_entity_poly.pdbx_seq_one_letter_code
_entity_poly.pdbx_strand_id
1 'polypeptide(L)'
;LYAQPKLAVRDFFLKNRLNDELDKANLDFEIDLKNYNNSAKKYILKTKIFNDDAVIYQNESHGNIAKNQTKKIRLDGIIESPKLWSAEIPNLYNVQLELVDSDGSYQLIDFKTGFRKIELKNGQFLINNKPILFKGVNRHEHDEFTGHVVSRESMLKDIEIMKNNNINSVRTSHYPNDPYWYELCDEYGLYVIDEANVESHGFGYKK
;
A
#
# COMPACT_ATOMS: atom_id res chain seq x y z
N LEU A 1 -12.26 -16.79 -4.51
CA LEU A 1 -12.62 -17.30 -3.18
C LEU A 1 -11.39 -17.33 -2.31
N TYR A 2 -11.49 -16.80 -1.08
CA TYR A 2 -10.45 -16.90 -0.06
C TYR A 2 -11.10 -17.34 1.27
N ALA A 3 -10.30 -17.92 2.15
CA ALA A 3 -10.69 -18.29 3.50
C ALA A 3 -9.94 -17.42 4.50
N GLN A 4 -10.62 -17.01 5.58
CA GLN A 4 -10.01 -16.25 6.66
C GLN A 4 -10.56 -16.74 8.01
N PRO A 5 -9.85 -16.48 9.13
CA PRO A 5 -10.36 -16.72 10.46
C PRO A 5 -11.66 -15.94 10.73
N LYS A 6 -12.50 -16.44 11.65
CA LYS A 6 -13.72 -15.73 12.05
C LYS A 6 -13.46 -14.46 12.86
N LEU A 7 -12.30 -14.34 13.51
CA LEU A 7 -11.77 -13.06 13.97
C LEU A 7 -10.67 -12.67 13.00
N ALA A 8 -10.85 -11.59 12.27
CA ALA A 8 -9.95 -11.22 11.18
C ALA A 8 -9.71 -9.71 11.10
N VAL A 9 -8.58 -9.33 10.58
CA VAL A 9 -8.34 -7.99 10.04
C VAL A 9 -9.21 -7.86 8.80
N ARG A 10 -10.21 -6.97 8.85
CA ARG A 10 -11.12 -6.71 7.74
C ARG A 10 -10.54 -5.72 6.76
N ASP A 11 -9.87 -4.70 7.30
CA ASP A 11 -9.28 -3.62 6.54
C ASP A 11 -8.14 -3.00 7.35
N PHE A 12 -7.18 -2.42 6.67
CA PHE A 12 -6.10 -1.66 7.31
C PHE A 12 -5.58 -0.56 6.42
N PHE A 13 -5.07 0.50 7.03
CA PHE A 13 -4.44 1.60 6.35
C PHE A 13 -3.23 2.09 7.17
N LEU A 14 -2.07 2.18 6.54
CA LEU A 14 -0.87 2.80 7.09
C LEU A 14 -0.62 4.12 6.40
N LYS A 15 -0.75 5.22 7.15
CA LYS A 15 -0.27 6.54 6.75
C LYS A 15 1.12 6.73 7.33
N ASN A 16 2.10 6.95 6.47
CA ASN A 16 3.42 7.39 6.86
C ASN A 16 3.65 8.82 6.37
N ARG A 17 4.00 9.72 7.26
CA ARG A 17 4.21 11.13 6.95
C ARG A 17 5.60 11.56 7.37
N LEU A 18 6.42 11.93 6.39
CA LEU A 18 7.72 12.52 6.62
C LEU A 18 7.58 13.97 7.07
N ASN A 19 8.47 14.39 7.97
CA ASN A 19 8.67 15.80 8.28
C ASN A 19 9.35 16.54 7.12
N ASP A 20 9.55 17.86 7.25
CA ASP A 20 10.13 18.67 6.18
C ASP A 20 11.61 18.39 5.95
N GLU A 21 12.32 18.00 6.99
CA GLU A 21 13.74 17.60 6.97
C GLU A 21 13.96 16.18 6.41
N LEU A 22 12.90 15.39 6.26
CA LEU A 22 12.89 13.99 5.77
C LEU A 22 13.65 13.01 6.68
N ASP A 23 13.91 13.39 7.92
CA ASP A 23 14.63 12.58 8.90
C ASP A 23 13.72 11.84 9.90
N LYS A 24 12.41 12.12 9.86
CA LYS A 24 11.40 11.46 10.70
C LYS A 24 10.15 11.11 9.92
N ALA A 25 9.65 9.90 10.12
CA ALA A 25 8.36 9.47 9.60
C ALA A 25 7.38 9.20 10.75
N ASN A 26 6.29 9.94 10.80
CA ASN A 26 5.18 9.64 11.70
C ASN A 26 4.31 8.55 11.08
N LEU A 27 4.06 7.50 11.84
CA LEU A 27 3.20 6.39 11.48
C LEU A 27 1.81 6.58 12.09
N ASP A 28 0.77 6.29 11.31
CA ASP A 28 -0.61 6.25 11.78
C ASP A 28 -1.26 5.02 11.15
N PHE A 29 -1.46 3.97 11.95
CA PHE A 29 -2.16 2.77 11.55
C PHE A 29 -3.63 2.88 11.91
N GLU A 30 -4.49 2.63 10.96
CA GLU A 30 -5.91 2.35 11.17
C GLU A 30 -6.17 0.88 10.80
N ILE A 31 -6.63 0.06 11.74
CA ILE A 31 -6.86 -1.36 11.52
C ILE A 31 -8.27 -1.71 11.99
N ASP A 32 -9.08 -2.21 11.09
CA ASP A 32 -10.44 -2.67 11.39
C ASP A 32 -10.46 -4.19 11.64
N LEU A 33 -10.66 -4.57 12.90
CA LEU A 33 -10.85 -5.98 13.28
C LEU A 33 -12.33 -6.33 13.25
N LYS A 34 -12.69 -7.42 12.60
CA LYS A 34 -14.06 -7.95 12.55
C LYS A 34 -14.16 -9.30 13.22
N ASN A 35 -15.09 -9.40 14.18
CA ASN A 35 -15.46 -10.67 14.80
C ASN A 35 -16.73 -11.23 14.12
N TYR A 36 -16.57 -12.30 13.35
CA TYR A 36 -17.67 -13.05 12.71
C TYR A 36 -18.19 -14.21 13.59
N ASN A 37 -17.66 -14.37 14.81
CA ASN A 37 -18.14 -15.39 15.74
C ASN A 37 -19.47 -14.97 16.40
N ASN A 38 -20.22 -15.97 16.87
CA ASN A 38 -21.45 -15.77 17.65
C ASN A 38 -21.20 -15.44 19.13
N SER A 39 -19.94 -15.33 19.55
CA SER A 39 -19.50 -14.97 20.90
C SER A 39 -18.44 -13.85 20.85
N ALA A 40 -18.26 -13.18 21.97
CA ALA A 40 -17.14 -12.23 22.10
C ALA A 40 -15.79 -12.97 22.05
N LYS A 41 -14.78 -12.32 21.46
CA LYS A 41 -13.42 -12.86 21.35
C LYS A 41 -12.39 -11.86 21.86
N LYS A 42 -11.45 -12.36 22.66
CA LYS A 42 -10.24 -11.61 22.99
C LYS A 42 -9.26 -11.70 21.81
N TYR A 43 -8.47 -10.67 21.62
CA TYR A 43 -7.45 -10.62 20.57
C TYR A 43 -6.13 -10.09 21.12
N ILE A 44 -5.06 -10.49 20.44
CA ILE A 44 -3.75 -9.89 20.47
C ILE A 44 -3.43 -9.49 19.02
N LEU A 45 -3.19 -8.21 18.79
CA LEU A 45 -2.75 -7.69 17.50
C LEU A 45 -1.33 -7.16 17.65
N LYS A 46 -0.38 -7.80 16.97
CA LYS A 46 1.00 -7.36 16.90
C LYS A 46 1.24 -6.69 15.55
N THR A 47 1.90 -5.55 15.57
CA THR A 47 2.28 -4.79 14.38
C THR A 47 3.79 -4.59 14.41
N LYS A 48 4.47 -4.95 13.32
CA LYS A 48 5.92 -4.79 13.20
C LYS A 48 6.28 -4.17 11.86
N ILE A 49 7.35 -3.36 11.85
CA ILE A 49 8.00 -2.89 10.62
C ILE A 49 9.46 -3.32 10.68
N PHE A 50 9.94 -3.86 9.57
CA PHE A 50 11.31 -4.34 9.41
C PHE A 50 12.05 -3.52 8.36
N ASN A 51 13.31 -3.20 8.64
CA ASN A 51 14.29 -2.79 7.65
C ASN A 51 15.24 -3.98 7.47
N ASP A 52 15.14 -4.66 6.35
CA ASP A 52 15.72 -5.99 6.16
C ASP A 52 15.25 -6.94 7.28
N ASP A 53 16.16 -7.51 8.08
CA ASP A 53 15.81 -8.42 9.19
C ASP A 53 15.65 -7.68 10.55
N ALA A 54 15.92 -6.38 10.59
CA ALA A 54 15.87 -5.61 11.84
C ALA A 54 14.47 -5.04 12.10
N VAL A 55 13.90 -5.34 13.27
CA VAL A 55 12.66 -4.71 13.72
C VAL A 55 12.95 -3.26 14.11
N ILE A 56 12.35 -2.30 13.39
CA ILE A 56 12.50 -0.85 13.63
C ILE A 56 11.28 -0.22 14.29
N TYR A 57 10.15 -0.91 14.26
CA TYR A 57 8.93 -0.53 14.96
C TYR A 57 8.19 -1.78 15.39
N GLN A 58 7.64 -1.76 16.60
CA GLN A 58 6.72 -2.79 17.06
C GLN A 58 5.68 -2.21 18.00
N ASN A 59 4.48 -2.73 17.92
CA ASN A 59 3.39 -2.42 18.83
C ASN A 59 2.54 -3.66 19.08
N GLU A 60 1.94 -3.76 20.26
CA GLU A 60 1.03 -4.84 20.63
C GLU A 60 -0.23 -4.26 21.26
N SER A 61 -1.38 -4.58 20.68
CA SER A 61 -2.70 -4.15 21.17
C SER A 61 -3.51 -5.36 21.60
N HIS A 62 -4.12 -5.25 22.77
CA HIS A 62 -4.99 -6.27 23.34
C HIS A 62 -6.41 -5.76 23.48
N GLY A 63 -7.37 -6.65 23.47
CA GLY A 63 -8.74 -6.28 23.75
C GLY A 63 -9.75 -7.37 23.53
N ASN A 64 -11.00 -6.94 23.54
CA ASN A 64 -12.15 -7.81 23.31
C ASN A 64 -13.04 -7.19 22.23
N ILE A 65 -13.62 -8.02 21.37
CA ILE A 65 -14.59 -7.62 20.35
C ILE A 65 -15.85 -8.44 20.55
N ALA A 66 -16.99 -7.79 20.74
CA ALA A 66 -18.26 -8.46 20.90
C ALA A 66 -18.65 -9.22 19.62
N LYS A 67 -19.59 -10.16 19.75
CA LYS A 67 -20.09 -10.94 18.62
C LYS A 67 -20.55 -10.05 17.46
N ASN A 68 -20.19 -10.41 16.26
CA ASN A 68 -20.58 -9.74 15.03
C ASN A 68 -20.20 -8.24 14.94
N GLN A 69 -19.31 -7.74 15.81
CA GLN A 69 -18.89 -6.35 15.79
C GLN A 69 -17.57 -6.14 15.03
N THR A 70 -17.38 -4.92 14.60
CA THR A 70 -16.10 -4.39 14.08
C THR A 70 -15.52 -3.45 15.12
N LYS A 71 -14.21 -3.49 15.32
CA LYS A 71 -13.47 -2.57 16.20
C LYS A 71 -12.33 -1.95 15.43
N LYS A 72 -12.26 -0.63 15.42
CA LYS A 72 -11.15 0.13 14.86
C LYS A 72 -10.04 0.26 15.89
N ILE A 73 -8.85 -0.16 15.53
CA ILE A 73 -7.61 0.01 16.30
C ILE A 73 -6.80 1.11 15.62
N ARG A 74 -6.28 2.03 16.41
CA ARG A 74 -5.34 3.05 15.96
C ARG A 74 -4.04 2.88 16.71
N LEU A 75 -2.94 2.82 15.98
CA LEU A 75 -1.59 2.75 16.51
C LEU A 75 -0.77 3.83 15.85
N ASP A 76 0.05 4.49 16.63
CA ASP A 76 0.98 5.51 16.17
C ASP A 76 2.42 5.14 16.47
N GLY A 77 3.34 5.81 15.81
CA GLY A 77 4.77 5.61 16.03
C GLY A 77 5.62 6.57 15.24
N ILE A 78 6.92 6.49 15.45
CA ILE A 78 7.90 7.31 14.74
C ILE A 78 9.02 6.38 14.27
N ILE A 79 9.44 6.58 13.03
CA ILE A 79 10.67 6.01 12.48
C ILE A 79 11.67 7.15 12.32
N GLU A 80 12.80 7.03 12.97
CA GLU A 80 13.90 7.97 12.85
C GLU A 80 14.80 7.61 11.65
N SER A 81 15.18 8.59 10.86
CA SER A 81 16.08 8.48 9.71
C SER A 81 15.72 7.35 8.72
N PRO A 82 14.46 7.32 8.22
CA PRO A 82 14.05 6.28 7.28
C PRO A 82 14.82 6.39 5.95
N LYS A 83 15.16 5.26 5.33
CA LYS A 83 15.59 5.22 3.93
C LYS A 83 14.41 5.64 3.06
N LEU A 84 14.59 6.69 2.27
CA LEU A 84 13.52 7.24 1.43
C LEU A 84 13.29 6.37 0.20
N TRP A 85 12.04 6.28 -0.23
CA TRP A 85 11.64 5.66 -1.48
C TRP A 85 11.60 6.70 -2.60
N SER A 86 12.19 6.39 -3.74
CA SER A 86 12.03 7.12 -5.01
C SER A 86 12.04 6.13 -6.17
N ALA A 87 11.66 6.58 -7.39
CA ALA A 87 11.70 5.72 -8.57
C ALA A 87 13.13 5.26 -8.93
N GLU A 88 14.16 6.01 -8.52
CA GLU A 88 15.57 5.67 -8.71
C GLU A 88 16.11 4.75 -7.61
N ILE A 89 15.60 4.91 -6.39
CA ILE A 89 16.04 4.15 -5.20
C ILE A 89 14.78 3.72 -4.42
N PRO A 90 14.16 2.61 -4.80
CA PRO A 90 12.88 2.17 -4.25
C PRO A 90 13.04 1.40 -2.94
N ASN A 91 13.53 2.09 -1.89
CA ASN A 91 13.66 1.47 -0.56
C ASN A 91 12.29 1.12 0.01
N LEU A 92 12.10 -0.14 0.37
CA LEU A 92 10.88 -0.66 0.97
C LEU A 92 11.17 -1.31 2.32
N TYR A 93 10.17 -1.28 3.17
CA TYR A 93 10.13 -1.87 4.50
C TYR A 93 9.03 -2.92 4.55
N ASN A 94 9.29 -4.06 5.16
CA ASN A 94 8.28 -5.08 5.38
C ASN A 94 7.44 -4.73 6.60
N VAL A 95 6.12 -4.82 6.46
CA VAL A 95 5.15 -4.60 7.52
C VAL A 95 4.40 -5.88 7.79
N GLN A 96 4.28 -6.27 9.06
CA GLN A 96 3.52 -7.43 9.48
C GLN A 96 2.43 -7.05 10.47
N LEU A 97 1.22 -7.53 10.20
CA LEU A 97 0.11 -7.53 11.13
C LEU A 97 -0.19 -8.98 11.52
N GLU A 98 0.02 -9.32 12.78
CA GLU A 98 -0.25 -10.64 13.36
C GLU A 98 -1.43 -10.55 14.31
N LEU A 99 -2.52 -11.22 13.97
CA LEU A 99 -3.72 -11.28 14.80
C LEU A 99 -3.91 -12.69 15.36
N VAL A 100 -4.00 -12.78 16.69
CA VAL A 100 -4.28 -14.04 17.40
C VAL A 100 -5.53 -13.87 18.24
N ASP A 101 -6.44 -14.83 18.22
CA ASP A 101 -7.61 -14.84 19.09
C ASP A 101 -7.42 -15.75 20.32
N SER A 102 -8.40 -15.71 21.23
CA SER A 102 -8.38 -16.53 22.48
C SER A 102 -8.43 -18.05 22.25
N ASP A 103 -8.78 -18.48 21.05
CA ASP A 103 -8.88 -19.90 20.70
C ASP A 103 -7.63 -20.38 19.95
N GLY A 104 -6.62 -19.50 19.77
CA GLY A 104 -5.39 -19.77 19.04
C GLY A 104 -5.53 -19.67 17.52
N SER A 105 -6.64 -19.12 17.02
CA SER A 105 -6.78 -18.80 15.60
C SER A 105 -5.83 -17.67 15.22
N TYR A 106 -5.17 -17.80 14.08
CA TYR A 106 -4.05 -16.96 13.66
C TYR A 106 -4.27 -16.39 12.27
N GLN A 107 -3.97 -15.12 12.09
CA GLN A 107 -3.89 -14.46 10.77
C GLN A 107 -2.61 -13.64 10.71
N LEU A 108 -1.85 -13.81 9.65
CA LEU A 108 -0.70 -12.98 9.30
C LEU A 108 -1.00 -12.23 8.01
N ILE A 109 -0.73 -10.94 8.01
CA ILE A 109 -0.78 -10.08 6.82
C ILE A 109 0.59 -9.44 6.69
N ASP A 110 1.22 -9.68 5.54
CA ASP A 110 2.50 -9.10 5.17
C ASP A 110 2.30 -8.16 3.99
N PHE A 111 2.89 -6.95 4.06
CA PHE A 111 2.91 -6.01 2.95
C PHE A 111 4.14 -5.10 3.04
N LYS A 112 4.42 -4.36 1.97
CA LYS A 112 5.56 -3.44 1.93
C LYS A 112 5.10 -1.99 2.00
N THR A 113 5.95 -1.11 2.52
CA THR A 113 5.73 0.34 2.53
C THR A 113 7.03 1.07 2.24
N GLY A 114 6.94 2.19 1.53
CA GLY A 114 8.05 3.10 1.29
C GLY A 114 7.80 4.46 1.93
N PHE A 115 8.85 5.13 2.39
CA PHE A 115 8.77 6.47 2.97
C PHE A 115 9.06 7.51 1.91
N ARG A 116 8.04 8.27 1.48
CA ARG A 116 8.16 9.36 0.52
C ARG A 116 7.28 10.54 0.90
N LYS A 117 7.73 11.73 0.60
CA LYS A 117 6.96 12.97 0.71
C LYS A 117 6.62 13.48 -0.67
N ILE A 118 5.34 13.70 -0.93
CA ILE A 118 4.83 14.21 -2.20
C ILE A 118 4.27 15.60 -1.96
N GLU A 119 4.70 16.59 -2.74
CA GLU A 119 4.26 17.96 -2.62
C GLU A 119 4.08 18.60 -4.01
N LEU A 120 3.10 19.50 -4.08
CA LEU A 120 2.99 20.47 -5.17
C LEU A 120 3.36 21.85 -4.61
N LYS A 121 4.52 22.39 -4.98
CA LYS A 121 5.04 23.64 -4.45
C LYS A 121 5.58 24.51 -5.57
N ASN A 122 5.15 25.78 -5.61
CA ASN A 122 5.57 26.76 -6.64
C ASN A 122 5.35 26.26 -8.07
N GLY A 123 4.24 25.55 -8.32
CA GLY A 123 3.94 24.97 -9.63
C GLY A 123 4.80 23.77 -10.03
N GLN A 124 5.62 23.26 -9.14
CA GLN A 124 6.46 22.08 -9.34
C GLN A 124 5.96 20.90 -8.51
N PHE A 125 6.05 19.72 -9.09
CA PHE A 125 5.80 18.45 -8.39
C PHE A 125 7.11 17.96 -7.77
N LEU A 126 7.09 17.76 -6.44
CA LEU A 126 8.28 17.35 -5.70
C LEU A 126 8.07 15.98 -5.07
N ILE A 127 9.11 15.17 -5.12
CA ILE A 127 9.26 13.95 -4.33
C ILE A 127 10.49 14.12 -3.44
N ASN A 128 10.30 13.95 -2.12
CA ASN A 128 11.37 14.11 -1.13
C ASN A 128 12.11 15.45 -1.30
N ASN A 129 11.35 16.54 -1.40
CA ASN A 129 11.81 17.91 -1.60
C ASN A 129 12.56 18.17 -2.93
N LYS A 130 12.62 17.19 -3.86
CA LYS A 130 13.30 17.33 -5.16
C LYS A 130 12.26 17.43 -6.29
N PRO A 131 12.35 18.40 -7.20
CA PRO A 131 11.49 18.44 -8.36
C PRO A 131 11.74 17.21 -9.26
N ILE A 132 10.66 16.63 -9.75
CA ILE A 132 10.73 15.48 -10.65
C ILE A 132 10.08 15.80 -11.99
N LEU A 133 10.57 15.12 -13.03
CA LEU A 133 9.95 15.07 -14.34
C LEU A 133 9.38 13.67 -14.54
N PHE A 134 8.06 13.59 -14.76
CA PHE A 134 7.41 12.34 -15.14
C PHE A 134 7.76 11.99 -16.58
N LYS A 135 8.55 10.91 -16.77
CA LYS A 135 8.81 10.27 -18.05
C LYS A 135 7.95 9.03 -18.10
N GLY A 136 6.69 9.19 -18.47
CA GLY A 136 5.68 8.17 -18.27
C GLY A 136 5.03 7.65 -19.54
N VAL A 137 4.35 6.53 -19.39
CA VAL A 137 3.49 5.91 -20.39
C VAL A 137 2.11 5.64 -19.83
N ASN A 138 1.13 5.50 -20.72
CA ASN A 138 -0.18 4.96 -20.36
C ASN A 138 -0.14 3.43 -20.48
N ARG A 139 -0.77 2.74 -19.52
CA ARG A 139 -0.92 1.30 -19.55
C ARG A 139 -2.39 0.93 -19.42
N HIS A 140 -2.84 0.10 -20.35
CA HIS A 140 -4.07 -0.66 -20.20
C HIS A 140 -3.79 -2.04 -19.62
N GLU A 141 -4.61 -2.50 -18.69
CA GLU A 141 -4.58 -3.87 -18.18
C GLU A 141 -5.32 -4.76 -19.17
N HIS A 142 -4.61 -5.16 -20.23
CA HIS A 142 -5.17 -5.92 -21.34
C HIS A 142 -4.13 -6.87 -21.94
N ASP A 143 -4.58 -8.07 -22.25
CA ASP A 143 -3.83 -9.10 -22.94
C ASP A 143 -4.58 -9.54 -24.21
N GLU A 144 -3.85 -9.83 -25.30
CA GLU A 144 -4.44 -10.14 -26.59
C GLU A 144 -5.27 -11.42 -26.61
N PHE A 145 -5.00 -12.37 -25.70
CA PHE A 145 -5.69 -13.65 -25.61
C PHE A 145 -6.68 -13.74 -24.46
N THR A 146 -6.37 -13.12 -23.32
CA THR A 146 -7.13 -13.28 -22.07
C THR A 146 -7.92 -12.04 -21.67
N GLY A 147 -7.85 -10.96 -22.47
CA GLY A 147 -8.56 -9.70 -22.21
C GLY A 147 -8.06 -9.00 -20.96
N HIS A 148 -8.94 -8.70 -20.02
CA HIS A 148 -8.60 -8.02 -18.76
C HIS A 148 -8.01 -8.95 -17.67
N VAL A 149 -7.67 -10.19 -18.00
CA VAL A 149 -6.98 -11.10 -17.08
C VAL A 149 -5.51 -11.16 -17.47
N VAL A 150 -4.71 -10.27 -16.91
CA VAL A 150 -3.28 -10.16 -17.21
C VAL A 150 -2.48 -11.01 -16.24
N SER A 151 -1.53 -11.79 -16.75
CA SER A 151 -0.68 -12.63 -15.90
C SER A 151 0.39 -11.83 -15.17
N ARG A 152 0.91 -12.38 -14.06
CA ARG A 152 2.01 -11.77 -13.32
C ARG A 152 3.27 -11.60 -14.15
N GLU A 153 3.55 -12.58 -15.02
CA GLU A 153 4.69 -12.56 -15.94
C GLU A 153 4.57 -11.44 -16.96
N SER A 154 3.34 -11.18 -17.47
CA SER A 154 3.08 -10.09 -18.40
C SER A 154 3.25 -8.72 -17.71
N MET A 155 2.76 -8.57 -16.48
CA MET A 155 2.96 -7.35 -15.70
C MET A 155 4.45 -7.08 -15.42
N LEU A 156 5.21 -8.10 -15.05
CA LEU A 156 6.65 -7.98 -14.82
C LEU A 156 7.39 -7.58 -16.09
N LYS A 157 7.01 -8.13 -17.24
CA LYS A 157 7.59 -7.76 -18.53
C LYS A 157 7.33 -6.30 -18.89
N ASP A 158 6.13 -5.78 -18.61
CA ASP A 158 5.82 -4.36 -18.79
C ASP A 158 6.74 -3.48 -17.93
N ILE A 159 6.95 -3.83 -16.67
CA ILE A 159 7.88 -3.15 -15.76
C ILE A 159 9.31 -3.16 -16.32
N GLU A 160 9.81 -4.31 -16.74
CA GLU A 160 11.15 -4.46 -17.31
C GLU A 160 11.36 -3.60 -18.55
N ILE A 161 10.37 -3.56 -19.45
CA ILE A 161 10.41 -2.71 -20.65
C ILE A 161 10.46 -1.24 -20.24
N MET A 162 9.63 -0.81 -19.28
CA MET A 162 9.62 0.57 -18.80
C MET A 162 10.96 0.97 -18.20
N LYS A 163 11.52 0.14 -17.32
CA LYS A 163 12.81 0.44 -16.66
C LYS A 163 13.98 0.44 -17.65
N ASN A 164 14.02 -0.49 -18.60
CA ASN A 164 15.05 -0.54 -19.64
C ASN A 164 15.01 0.66 -20.61
N ASN A 165 13.87 1.36 -20.68
CA ASN A 165 13.72 2.56 -21.50
C ASN A 165 13.71 3.87 -20.69
N ASN A 166 14.20 3.85 -19.43
CA ASN A 166 14.26 5.02 -18.56
C ASN A 166 12.89 5.68 -18.29
N ILE A 167 11.83 4.91 -18.30
CA ILE A 167 10.50 5.35 -17.89
C ILE A 167 10.44 5.26 -16.37
N ASN A 168 9.98 6.34 -15.72
CA ASN A 168 9.89 6.43 -14.27
C ASN A 168 8.45 6.54 -13.74
N SER A 169 7.47 6.57 -14.65
CA SER A 169 6.06 6.73 -14.27
C SER A 169 5.11 6.01 -15.21
N VAL A 170 3.98 5.59 -14.70
CA VAL A 170 2.92 4.93 -15.45
C VAL A 170 1.55 5.48 -15.01
N ARG A 171 0.66 5.69 -15.97
CA ARG A 171 -0.74 5.99 -15.73
C ARG A 171 -1.57 4.74 -15.97
N THR A 172 -2.39 4.37 -14.98
CA THR A 172 -3.33 3.25 -15.08
C THR A 172 -4.56 3.68 -15.87
N SER A 173 -4.49 3.65 -17.19
CA SER A 173 -5.60 4.09 -18.05
C SER A 173 -6.58 2.96 -18.29
N HIS A 174 -7.89 3.10 -17.95
CA HIS A 174 -8.52 4.25 -17.30
C HIS A 174 -9.27 3.76 -16.05
N TYR A 175 -8.63 2.92 -15.26
CA TYR A 175 -9.21 2.22 -14.10
C TYR A 175 -8.10 1.70 -13.17
N PRO A 176 -8.41 1.40 -11.90
CA PRO A 176 -7.46 0.73 -11.00
C PRO A 176 -7.06 -0.63 -11.58
N ASN A 177 -5.77 -0.93 -11.49
CA ASN A 177 -5.20 -2.20 -11.97
C ASN A 177 -5.22 -3.28 -10.86
N ASP A 178 -4.75 -4.49 -11.19
CA ASP A 178 -4.54 -5.56 -10.23
C ASP A 178 -3.60 -5.09 -9.09
N PRO A 179 -3.87 -5.42 -7.83
CA PRO A 179 -3.01 -5.04 -6.70
C PRO A 179 -1.53 -5.40 -6.90
N TYR A 180 -1.23 -6.50 -7.57
CA TYR A 180 0.14 -6.92 -7.86
C TYR A 180 0.89 -5.93 -8.77
N TRP A 181 0.17 -5.21 -9.65
CA TRP A 181 0.77 -4.14 -10.45
C TRP A 181 1.37 -3.03 -9.59
N TYR A 182 0.66 -2.62 -8.54
CA TYR A 182 1.15 -1.59 -7.62
C TYR A 182 2.33 -2.08 -6.78
N GLU A 183 2.31 -3.37 -6.36
CA GLU A 183 3.45 -3.99 -5.68
C GLU A 183 4.70 -3.94 -6.56
N LEU A 184 4.60 -4.27 -7.84
CA LEU A 184 5.70 -4.17 -8.80
C LEU A 184 6.16 -2.71 -9.00
N CYS A 185 5.25 -1.76 -9.09
CA CYS A 185 5.60 -0.34 -9.20
C CYS A 185 6.38 0.15 -7.97
N ASP A 186 6.00 -0.29 -6.77
CA ASP A 186 6.72 0.03 -5.54
C ASP A 186 8.10 -0.64 -5.50
N GLU A 187 8.23 -1.90 -5.91
CA GLU A 187 9.46 -2.68 -5.89
C GLU A 187 10.48 -2.21 -6.93
N TYR A 188 10.03 -1.94 -8.14
CA TYR A 188 10.90 -1.55 -9.25
C TYR A 188 11.09 -0.03 -9.37
N GLY A 189 10.36 0.75 -8.60
CA GLY A 189 10.45 2.20 -8.60
C GLY A 189 9.78 2.84 -9.82
N LEU A 190 8.45 2.83 -9.85
CA LEU A 190 7.65 3.59 -10.79
C LEU A 190 6.66 4.48 -10.03
N TYR A 191 6.58 5.75 -10.41
CA TYR A 191 5.50 6.62 -9.96
C TYR A 191 4.21 6.22 -10.66
N VAL A 192 3.12 6.10 -9.92
CA VAL A 192 1.82 5.73 -10.46
C VAL A 192 0.89 6.94 -10.45
N ILE A 193 0.26 7.22 -11.60
CA ILE A 193 -0.89 8.10 -11.72
C ILE A 193 -2.09 7.18 -11.83
N ASP A 194 -2.70 6.91 -10.67
CA ASP A 194 -3.82 5.99 -10.59
C ASP A 194 -5.13 6.67 -10.97
N GLU A 195 -5.97 6.00 -11.75
CA GLU A 195 -7.26 6.51 -12.15
C GLU A 195 -8.39 5.76 -11.46
N ALA A 196 -9.36 6.52 -10.94
CA ALA A 196 -10.61 5.94 -10.50
C ALA A 196 -11.38 5.39 -11.71
N ASN A 197 -12.13 4.31 -11.52
CA ASN A 197 -12.97 3.73 -12.57
C ASN A 197 -14.20 4.63 -12.87
N VAL A 198 -13.91 5.86 -13.25
CA VAL A 198 -14.92 6.88 -13.59
C VAL A 198 -14.50 7.59 -14.86
N GLU A 199 -14.90 7.03 -16.00
CA GLU A 199 -14.69 7.67 -17.29
C GLU A 199 -15.97 8.41 -17.70
N SER A 200 -15.87 9.74 -17.90
CA SER A 200 -17.02 10.62 -18.02
C SER A 200 -17.33 11.11 -19.44
N HIS A 201 -16.77 10.51 -20.48
CA HIS A 201 -16.99 10.92 -21.88
C HIS A 201 -18.46 11.00 -22.29
N GLY A 202 -19.32 10.12 -21.73
CA GLY A 202 -20.75 10.09 -22.03
C GLY A 202 -21.55 11.24 -21.41
N PHE A 203 -21.00 12.00 -20.46
CA PHE A 203 -21.70 13.11 -19.82
C PHE A 203 -21.62 14.42 -20.58
N GLY A 204 -20.75 14.53 -21.58
CA GLY A 204 -20.52 15.73 -22.38
C GLY A 204 -19.93 16.89 -21.56
N TYR A 205 -19.29 17.81 -22.24
CA TYR A 205 -18.79 19.06 -21.63
C TYR A 205 -19.88 20.13 -21.84
N LYS A 206 -20.93 20.13 -21.02
CA LYS A 206 -21.80 21.31 -20.97
C LYS A 206 -21.04 22.41 -20.24
N LYS A 207 -20.75 23.48 -20.99
CA LYS A 207 -20.29 24.76 -20.43
C LYS A 207 -21.38 25.40 -19.57
#